data_95ce208ccd23f3edde42aadee2a6d198
#
_entry.id   95ce208ccd23f3edde42aadee2a6d198
#
_cell.length_a   1.000
_cell.length_b   1.000
_cell.length_c   1.000
_cell.angle_alpha   90.00
_cell.angle_beta   90.00
_cell.angle_gamma   90.00
#
_symmetry.space_group_name_H-M   'P 1'
#
loop_
_entity.id
_entity.type
_entity.pdbx_description
1 polymer ?
#
loop_
_entity_poly.entity_id
_entity_poly.type
_entity_poly.pdbx_seq_one_letter_code
_entity_poly.pdbx_strand_id
1 'polypeptide(L)'
;MKDKLNNLEREFSGAIFQLGNRVADGIPVETAFGYVADNLRGTPSGEFFRKVDGNIRSGGMGVESAIFDNHRGAILGFPSKLIESSMKVLVQSARKGPLVVSKSLLTISTYADRIRQVNERLKDLLAEVISSMKSQISFLTPLIAGIVIGVSSMVVTIINKLSAQFSTLETGEAIGGLSALGGVLNIKDVIPGYQFQIIVGLYVVQ
;
A
#
# COMPACT_ATOMS: atom_id res chain seq x y z
N MET A 1 14.87 -4.98 -5.87
CA MET A 1 15.55 -3.68 -5.93
C MET A 1 14.87 -2.65 -5.01
N LYS A 2 13.55 -2.57 -5.02
CA LYS A 2 12.75 -1.64 -4.20
C LYS A 2 12.92 -1.87 -2.69
N ASP A 3 13.01 -3.13 -2.25
CA ASP A 3 13.16 -3.47 -0.83
C ASP A 3 14.55 -3.12 -0.28
N LYS A 4 15.61 -3.27 -1.08
CA LYS A 4 16.97 -2.84 -0.68
C LYS A 4 17.03 -1.33 -0.52
N LEU A 5 16.32 -0.58 -1.37
CA LEU A 5 16.27 0.88 -1.31
C LEU A 5 15.49 1.35 -0.06
N ASN A 6 14.37 0.72 0.24
CA ASN A 6 13.58 1.01 1.44
C ASN A 6 14.38 0.71 2.74
N ASN A 7 15.09 -0.41 2.77
CA ASN A 7 15.95 -0.74 3.91
C ASN A 7 17.11 0.25 4.04
N LEU A 8 17.73 0.62 2.93
CA LEU A 8 18.77 1.64 2.89
C LEU A 8 18.27 2.96 3.48
N GLU A 9 17.13 3.48 3.02
CA GLU A 9 16.57 4.73 3.52
C GLU A 9 16.15 4.66 4.98
N ARG A 10 15.67 3.51 5.42
CA ARG A 10 15.30 3.25 6.81
C ARG A 10 16.48 3.33 7.77
N GLU A 11 17.61 2.76 7.37
CA GLU A 11 18.84 2.74 8.18
C GLU A 11 19.61 4.05 8.07
N PHE A 12 19.45 4.74 6.94
CA PHE A 12 20.23 5.92 6.61
C PHE A 12 19.99 7.10 7.55
N SER A 13 18.76 7.25 8.08
CA SER A 13 18.48 8.30 9.09
C SER A 13 19.31 8.10 10.35
N GLY A 14 19.41 6.86 10.83
CA GLY A 14 20.26 6.50 11.97
C GLY A 14 21.76 6.67 11.66
N ALA A 15 22.16 6.36 10.43
CA ALA A 15 23.55 6.55 9.98
C ALA A 15 23.94 8.04 9.95
N ILE A 16 23.07 8.91 9.44
CA ILE A 16 23.26 10.36 9.45
C ILE A 16 23.32 10.91 10.89
N PHE A 17 22.47 10.39 11.77
CA PHE A 17 22.50 10.76 13.19
C PHE A 17 23.86 10.45 13.82
N GLN A 18 24.38 9.25 13.60
CA GLN A 18 25.70 8.85 14.08
C GLN A 18 26.82 9.76 13.51
N LEU A 19 26.74 10.04 12.20
CA LEU A 19 27.70 10.95 11.54
C LEU A 19 27.66 12.34 12.18
N GLY A 20 26.44 12.88 12.38
CA GLY A 20 26.24 14.19 13.01
C GLY A 20 26.82 14.26 14.42
N ASN A 21 26.63 13.22 15.23
CA ASN A 21 27.20 13.15 16.58
C ASN A 21 28.73 13.08 16.58
N ARG A 22 29.32 12.26 15.69
CA ARG A 22 30.79 12.17 15.59
C ARG A 22 31.41 13.51 15.21
N VAL A 23 30.76 14.24 14.30
CA VAL A 23 31.20 15.59 13.93
C VAL A 23 30.98 16.58 15.10
N ALA A 24 29.92 16.44 15.88
CA ALA A 24 29.69 17.23 17.09
C ALA A 24 30.79 16.99 18.14
N ASP A 25 31.28 15.77 18.26
CA ASP A 25 32.40 15.37 19.14
C ASP A 25 33.75 15.90 18.64
N GLY A 26 33.78 16.68 17.57
CA GLY A 26 35.00 17.28 17.01
C GLY A 26 35.76 16.40 16.03
N ILE A 27 35.23 15.26 15.65
CA ILE A 27 35.85 14.38 14.64
C ILE A 27 35.69 15.02 13.25
N PRO A 28 36.76 15.17 12.46
CA PRO A 28 36.65 15.65 11.08
C PRO A 28 35.66 14.79 10.26
N VAL A 29 34.87 15.44 9.39
CA VAL A 29 33.84 14.78 8.58
C VAL A 29 34.42 13.61 7.79
N GLU A 30 35.60 13.79 7.22
CA GLU A 30 36.34 12.79 6.43
C GLU A 30 36.58 11.49 7.23
N THR A 31 36.95 11.63 8.48
CA THR A 31 37.22 10.48 9.37
C THR A 31 35.96 9.90 9.94
N ALA A 32 34.95 10.72 10.17
CA ALA A 32 33.65 10.32 10.72
C ALA A 32 32.94 9.32 9.82
N PHE A 33 33.09 9.39 8.49
CA PHE A 33 32.55 8.41 7.54
C PHE A 33 33.05 6.99 7.83
N GLY A 34 34.34 6.82 8.12
CA GLY A 34 34.93 5.52 8.47
C GLY A 34 34.34 4.92 9.74
N TYR A 35 34.16 5.74 10.79
CA TYR A 35 33.54 5.28 12.04
C TYR A 35 32.10 4.81 11.83
N VAL A 36 31.30 5.54 11.04
CA VAL A 36 29.93 5.15 10.76
C VAL A 36 29.90 3.90 9.90
N ALA A 37 30.77 3.76 8.90
CA ALA A 37 30.90 2.56 8.07
C ALA A 37 31.23 1.31 8.90
N ASP A 38 32.09 1.45 9.90
CA ASP A 38 32.48 0.36 10.78
C ASP A 38 31.33 -0.06 11.73
N ASN A 39 30.57 0.89 12.24
CA ASN A 39 29.43 0.61 13.09
C ASN A 39 28.26 -0.06 12.35
N LEU A 40 28.13 0.22 11.06
CA LEU A 40 27.05 -0.28 10.20
C LEU A 40 27.50 -1.39 9.26
N ARG A 41 28.50 -2.19 9.65
CA ARG A 41 28.98 -3.31 8.82
C ARG A 41 27.84 -4.29 8.51
N GLY A 42 27.77 -4.68 7.23
CA GLY A 42 26.75 -5.63 6.75
C GLY A 42 25.40 -5.00 6.41
N THR A 43 25.27 -3.68 6.55
CA THR A 43 24.06 -2.98 6.13
C THR A 43 24.27 -2.23 4.81
N PRO A 44 23.20 -2.00 4.02
CA PRO A 44 23.27 -1.20 2.80
C PRO A 44 23.79 0.22 3.03
N SER A 45 23.41 0.84 4.15
CA SER A 45 23.93 2.15 4.54
C SER A 45 25.42 2.09 4.86
N GLY A 46 25.87 1.07 5.57
CA GLY A 46 27.28 0.85 5.86
C GLY A 46 28.13 0.70 4.58
N GLU A 47 27.60 0.06 3.55
CA GLU A 47 28.27 -0.05 2.25
C GLU A 47 28.45 1.33 1.59
N PHE A 48 27.43 2.19 1.64
CA PHE A 48 27.53 3.57 1.15
C PHE A 48 28.65 4.34 1.88
N PHE A 49 28.61 4.34 3.22
CA PHE A 49 29.61 5.06 4.03
C PHE A 49 31.03 4.50 3.82
N ARG A 50 31.17 3.17 3.66
CA ARG A 50 32.46 2.54 3.35
C ARG A 50 33.00 2.94 1.98
N LYS A 51 32.11 3.08 0.99
CA LYS A 51 32.53 3.55 -0.33
C LYS A 51 33.01 5.00 -0.30
N VAL A 52 32.33 5.85 0.48
CA VAL A 52 32.77 7.24 0.70
C VAL A 52 34.14 7.27 1.40
N ASP A 53 34.29 6.55 2.51
CA ASP A 53 35.55 6.46 3.26
C ASP A 53 36.70 5.93 2.40
N GLY A 54 36.45 4.90 1.58
CA GLY A 54 37.42 4.35 0.62
C GLY A 54 37.86 5.38 -0.42
N ASN A 55 36.91 6.15 -0.98
CA ASN A 55 37.22 7.21 -1.94
C ASN A 55 38.07 8.33 -1.30
N ILE A 56 37.83 8.66 -0.04
CA ILE A 56 38.58 9.67 0.70
C ILE A 56 39.98 9.15 1.02
N ARG A 57 40.10 7.98 1.67
CA ARG A 57 41.38 7.44 2.19
C ARG A 57 42.28 6.89 1.09
N SER A 58 41.72 6.08 0.21
CA SER A 58 42.47 5.43 -0.87
C SER A 58 42.52 6.25 -2.13
N GLY A 59 41.48 7.03 -2.41
CA GLY A 59 41.39 7.86 -3.60
C GLY A 59 41.94 9.27 -3.44
N GLY A 60 42.24 9.72 -2.20
CA GLY A 60 42.67 11.09 -1.91
C GLY A 60 41.65 12.15 -2.29
N MET A 61 40.37 11.76 -2.38
CA MET A 61 39.29 12.65 -2.82
C MET A 61 38.78 13.50 -1.64
N GLY A 62 38.42 14.75 -1.91
CA GLY A 62 37.66 15.54 -0.98
C GLY A 62 36.25 14.97 -0.80
N VAL A 63 35.56 15.30 0.31
CA VAL A 63 34.23 14.77 0.65
C VAL A 63 33.22 14.92 -0.48
N GLU A 64 33.18 16.09 -1.14
CA GLU A 64 32.28 16.35 -2.26
C GLU A 64 32.51 15.40 -3.43
N SER A 65 33.77 15.27 -3.89
CA SER A 65 34.14 14.36 -4.98
C SER A 65 33.94 12.90 -4.59
N ALA A 66 34.26 12.51 -3.36
CA ALA A 66 34.06 11.13 -2.88
C ALA A 66 32.59 10.68 -2.95
N ILE A 67 31.65 11.62 -2.81
CA ILE A 67 30.23 11.36 -2.85
C ILE A 67 29.67 11.50 -4.28
N PHE A 68 29.98 12.60 -4.99
CA PHE A 68 29.28 13.03 -6.20
C PHE A 68 30.07 12.89 -7.49
N ASP A 69 31.31 12.37 -7.48
CA ASP A 69 32.09 12.15 -8.70
C ASP A 69 31.33 11.30 -9.72
N ASN A 70 31.40 11.69 -11.01
CA ASN A 70 30.66 11.02 -12.09
C ASN A 70 31.15 9.58 -12.39
N HIS A 71 32.36 9.22 -11.98
CA HIS A 71 32.96 7.92 -12.27
C HIS A 71 33.11 7.04 -11.02
N ARG A 72 33.45 7.66 -9.89
CA ARG A 72 33.79 6.95 -8.64
C ARG A 72 32.89 7.32 -7.47
N GLY A 73 32.04 8.31 -7.60
CA GLY A 73 31.15 8.81 -6.55
C GLY A 73 30.33 7.71 -5.90
N ALA A 74 30.21 7.76 -4.59
CA ALA A 74 29.46 6.76 -3.86
C ALA A 74 27.99 6.72 -4.24
N ILE A 75 27.41 7.86 -4.61
CA ILE A 75 26.00 8.02 -4.98
C ILE A 75 25.58 7.16 -6.17
N LEU A 76 26.50 6.83 -7.08
CA LEU A 76 26.21 6.04 -8.28
C LEU A 76 25.68 4.63 -7.96
N GLY A 77 26.12 4.06 -6.84
CA GLY A 77 25.65 2.73 -6.39
C GLY A 77 24.35 2.76 -5.58
N PHE A 78 23.91 3.94 -5.16
CA PHE A 78 22.80 4.12 -4.21
C PHE A 78 21.84 5.21 -4.67
N PRO A 79 20.97 4.94 -5.66
CA PRO A 79 20.08 5.95 -6.26
C PRO A 79 18.90 6.27 -5.33
N SER A 80 19.15 7.03 -4.27
CA SER A 80 18.14 7.54 -3.34
C SER A 80 18.17 9.06 -3.30
N LYS A 81 17.02 9.68 -3.50
CA LYS A 81 16.87 11.13 -3.38
C LYS A 81 17.13 11.63 -1.96
N LEU A 82 16.81 10.81 -0.96
CA LEU A 82 17.08 11.13 0.44
C LEU A 82 18.58 11.22 0.69
N ILE A 83 19.36 10.23 0.22
CA ILE A 83 20.82 10.21 0.35
C ILE A 83 21.43 11.39 -0.40
N GLU A 84 21.03 11.59 -1.63
CA GLU A 84 21.54 12.67 -2.47
C GLU A 84 21.33 14.04 -1.83
N SER A 85 20.10 14.35 -1.41
CA SER A 85 19.79 15.64 -0.79
C SER A 85 20.48 15.83 0.55
N SER A 86 20.57 14.79 1.36
CA SER A 86 21.26 14.83 2.66
C SER A 86 22.75 15.08 2.49
N MET A 87 23.38 14.40 1.53
CA MET A 87 24.81 14.59 1.24
C MET A 87 25.11 15.95 0.63
N LYS A 88 24.21 16.51 -0.18
CA LYS A 88 24.32 17.90 -0.67
C LYS A 88 24.33 18.91 0.48
N VAL A 89 23.43 18.73 1.44
CA VAL A 89 23.38 19.58 2.64
C VAL A 89 24.65 19.42 3.47
N LEU A 90 25.16 18.18 3.63
CA LEU A 90 26.43 17.93 4.31
C LEU A 90 27.58 18.73 3.68
N VAL A 91 27.76 18.59 2.35
CA VAL A 91 28.87 19.28 1.62
C VAL A 91 28.73 20.79 1.74
N GLN A 92 27.52 21.34 1.60
CA GLN A 92 27.28 22.77 1.75
C GLN A 92 27.53 23.25 3.20
N SER A 93 27.18 22.42 4.17
CA SER A 93 27.39 22.73 5.60
C SER A 93 28.86 22.64 5.99
N ALA A 94 29.61 21.72 5.39
CA ALA A 94 31.05 21.54 5.65
C ALA A 94 31.86 22.82 5.39
N ARG A 95 31.45 23.63 4.44
CA ARG A 95 32.06 24.95 4.16
C ARG A 95 31.82 25.97 5.29
N LYS A 96 30.83 25.74 6.16
CA LYS A 96 30.45 26.63 7.26
C LYS A 96 31.01 26.19 8.62
N GLY A 97 31.68 25.04 8.64
CA GLY A 97 32.32 24.50 9.84
C GLY A 97 31.59 23.31 10.47
N PRO A 98 32.30 22.57 11.34
CA PRO A 98 31.82 21.26 11.84
C PRO A 98 30.52 21.38 12.70
N LEU A 99 30.36 22.45 13.45
CA LEU A 99 29.16 22.67 14.26
C LEU A 99 27.90 22.78 13.36
N VAL A 100 28.02 23.45 12.22
CA VAL A 100 26.91 23.59 11.26
C VAL A 100 26.62 22.27 10.58
N VAL A 101 27.65 21.50 10.24
CA VAL A 101 27.50 20.12 9.70
C VAL A 101 26.72 19.25 10.67
N SER A 102 27.17 19.17 11.92
CA SER A 102 26.52 18.37 12.95
C SER A 102 25.06 18.75 13.11
N LYS A 103 24.76 20.02 13.33
CA LYS A 103 23.39 20.50 13.50
C LYS A 103 22.51 20.20 12.28
N SER A 104 23.04 20.37 11.06
CA SER A 104 22.31 20.07 9.83
C SER A 104 22.00 18.58 9.70
N LEU A 105 22.97 17.70 9.97
CA LEU A 105 22.79 16.26 9.92
C LEU A 105 21.80 15.74 10.95
N LEU A 106 21.85 16.23 12.19
CA LEU A 106 20.88 15.88 13.23
C LEU A 106 19.47 16.32 12.85
N THR A 107 19.34 17.50 12.27
CA THR A 107 18.03 17.99 11.77
C THR A 107 17.50 17.12 10.64
N ILE A 108 18.34 16.73 9.67
CA ILE A 108 17.94 15.85 8.57
C ILE A 108 17.54 14.48 9.09
N SER A 109 18.31 13.90 10.02
CA SER A 109 17.98 12.62 10.64
C SER A 109 16.59 12.65 11.31
N THR A 110 16.35 13.66 12.12
CA THR A 110 15.02 13.83 12.78
C THR A 110 13.91 14.02 11.76
N TYR A 111 14.14 14.77 10.69
CA TYR A 111 13.16 14.97 9.62
C TYR A 111 12.86 13.66 8.89
N ALA A 112 13.89 12.91 8.52
CA ALA A 112 13.74 11.62 7.84
C ALA A 112 12.94 10.61 8.69
N ASP A 113 13.21 10.57 10.00
CA ASP A 113 12.46 9.71 10.93
C ASP A 113 11.00 10.14 11.07
N ARG A 114 10.71 11.42 11.10
CA ARG A 114 9.32 11.93 11.13
C ARG A 114 8.55 11.56 9.86
N ILE A 115 9.16 11.74 8.70
CA ILE A 115 8.55 11.35 7.41
C ILE A 115 8.26 9.84 7.40
N ARG A 116 9.18 9.02 7.89
CA ARG A 116 9.00 7.58 8.00
C ARG A 116 7.81 7.23 8.91
N GLN A 117 7.73 7.83 10.10
CA GLN A 117 6.62 7.61 11.03
C GLN A 117 5.27 8.01 10.42
N VAL A 118 5.23 9.13 9.69
CA VAL A 118 4.00 9.54 8.99
C VAL A 118 3.61 8.52 7.92
N ASN A 119 4.57 8.04 7.14
CA ASN A 119 4.31 7.02 6.11
C ASN A 119 3.84 5.68 6.70
N GLU A 120 4.41 5.26 7.84
CA GLU A 120 3.98 4.07 8.57
C GLU A 120 2.53 4.25 9.07
N ARG A 121 2.21 5.35 9.71
CA ARG A 121 0.85 5.66 10.17
C ARG A 121 -0.17 5.73 9.03
N LEU A 122 0.21 6.32 7.88
CA LEU A 122 -0.66 6.31 6.70
C LEU A 122 -0.95 4.90 6.18
N LYS A 123 0.05 4.02 6.18
CA LYS A 123 -0.15 2.61 5.80
C LYS A 123 -1.07 1.89 6.77
N ASP A 124 -0.93 2.12 8.07
CA ASP A 124 -1.77 1.52 9.09
C ASP A 124 -3.23 2.00 8.97
N LEU A 125 -3.44 3.30 8.81
CA LEU A 125 -4.78 3.87 8.58
C LEU A 125 -5.42 3.34 7.29
N LEU A 126 -4.65 3.24 6.20
CA LEU A 126 -5.16 2.66 4.96
C LEU A 126 -5.51 1.18 5.12
N ALA A 127 -4.70 0.41 5.85
CA ALA A 127 -4.98 -1.00 6.15
C ALA A 127 -6.27 -1.15 6.99
N GLU A 128 -6.46 -0.28 7.98
CA GLU A 128 -7.68 -0.24 8.80
C GLU A 128 -8.93 0.08 7.96
N VAL A 129 -8.85 1.11 7.11
CA VAL A 129 -9.96 1.48 6.21
C VAL A 129 -10.29 0.34 5.26
N ILE A 130 -9.29 -0.28 4.62
CA ILE A 130 -9.49 -1.41 3.71
C ILE A 130 -10.11 -2.60 4.45
N SER A 131 -9.65 -2.90 5.66
CA SER A 131 -10.19 -3.98 6.48
C SER A 131 -11.65 -3.72 6.87
N SER A 132 -11.96 -2.49 7.28
CA SER A 132 -13.33 -2.05 7.60
C SER A 132 -14.25 -2.14 6.39
N MET A 133 -13.82 -1.67 5.23
CA MET A 133 -14.59 -1.79 3.98
C MET A 133 -14.82 -3.24 3.59
N LYS A 134 -13.79 -4.09 3.70
CA LYS A 134 -13.91 -5.53 3.40
C LYS A 134 -14.92 -6.22 4.33
N SER A 135 -14.87 -5.93 5.62
CA SER A 135 -15.81 -6.45 6.61
C SER A 135 -17.24 -6.02 6.29
N GLN A 136 -17.44 -4.75 5.94
CA GLN A 136 -18.75 -4.19 5.60
C GLN A 136 -19.33 -4.83 4.34
N ILE A 137 -18.54 -5.01 3.29
CA ILE A 137 -18.96 -5.67 2.06
C ILE A 137 -19.29 -7.15 2.34
N SER A 138 -18.48 -7.84 3.11
CA SER A 138 -18.68 -9.25 3.46
C SER A 138 -19.98 -9.50 4.23
N PHE A 139 -20.44 -8.53 4.99
CA PHE A 139 -21.72 -8.62 5.71
C PHE A 139 -22.91 -8.16 4.86
N LEU A 140 -22.75 -7.08 4.09
CA LEU A 140 -23.84 -6.48 3.32
C LEU A 140 -24.27 -7.35 2.13
N THR A 141 -23.33 -8.02 1.49
CA THR A 141 -23.59 -8.87 0.32
C THR A 141 -24.57 -10.00 0.61
N PRO A 142 -24.39 -10.87 1.63
CA PRO A 142 -25.34 -11.94 1.94
C PRO A 142 -26.68 -11.40 2.44
N LEU A 143 -26.70 -10.25 3.11
CA LEU A 143 -27.93 -9.63 3.59
C LEU A 143 -28.80 -9.17 2.42
N ILE A 144 -28.22 -8.47 1.44
CA ILE A 144 -28.94 -8.04 0.24
C ILE A 144 -29.42 -9.25 -0.58
N ALA A 145 -28.56 -10.25 -0.75
CA ALA A 145 -28.92 -11.48 -1.44
C ALA A 145 -30.10 -12.20 -0.77
N GLY A 146 -30.12 -12.28 0.55
CA GLY A 146 -31.23 -12.86 1.31
C GLY A 146 -32.55 -12.13 1.10
N ILE A 147 -32.52 -10.80 1.09
CA ILE A 147 -33.71 -9.96 0.83
C ILE A 147 -34.24 -10.20 -0.60
N VAL A 148 -33.35 -10.20 -1.59
CA VAL A 148 -33.72 -10.40 -3.00
C VAL A 148 -34.34 -11.78 -3.22
N ILE A 149 -33.74 -12.82 -2.65
CA ILE A 149 -34.26 -14.20 -2.73
C ILE A 149 -35.63 -14.28 -2.05
N GLY A 150 -35.78 -13.66 -0.88
CA GLY A 150 -37.06 -13.63 -0.14
C GLY A 150 -38.19 -12.97 -0.92
N VAL A 151 -37.94 -11.78 -1.48
CA VAL A 151 -38.92 -11.07 -2.31
C VAL A 151 -39.24 -11.82 -3.58
N SER A 152 -38.25 -12.39 -4.26
CA SER A 152 -38.46 -13.19 -5.49
C SER A 152 -39.30 -14.44 -5.19
N SER A 153 -39.03 -15.13 -4.09
CA SER A 153 -39.84 -16.30 -3.66
C SER A 153 -41.30 -15.92 -3.37
N MET A 154 -41.54 -14.79 -2.75
CA MET A 154 -42.90 -14.26 -2.48
C MET A 154 -43.64 -13.98 -3.81
N VAL A 155 -42.99 -13.32 -4.75
CA VAL A 155 -43.59 -13.02 -6.08
C VAL A 155 -43.95 -14.31 -6.82
N VAL A 156 -43.07 -15.27 -6.88
CA VAL A 156 -43.33 -16.60 -7.51
C VAL A 156 -44.51 -17.30 -6.83
N THR A 157 -44.60 -17.24 -5.51
CA THR A 157 -45.72 -17.85 -4.76
C THR A 157 -47.06 -17.19 -5.08
N ILE A 158 -47.08 -15.86 -5.21
CA ILE A 158 -48.26 -15.12 -5.58
C ILE A 158 -48.73 -15.47 -6.99
N ILE A 159 -47.80 -15.50 -7.95
CA ILE A 159 -48.09 -15.87 -9.34
C ILE A 159 -48.64 -17.31 -9.41
N ASN A 160 -48.06 -18.24 -8.71
CA ASN A 160 -48.55 -19.64 -8.67
C ASN A 160 -49.93 -19.73 -8.08
N LYS A 161 -50.28 -18.97 -7.03
CA LYS A 161 -51.62 -18.97 -6.44
C LYS A 161 -52.65 -18.32 -7.41
N LEU A 162 -52.29 -17.24 -8.07
CA LEU A 162 -53.13 -16.62 -9.10
C LEU A 162 -53.36 -17.58 -10.27
N SER A 163 -52.33 -18.24 -10.78
CA SER A 163 -52.49 -19.24 -11.84
C SER A 163 -53.38 -20.41 -11.43
N ALA A 164 -53.30 -20.89 -10.19
CA ALA A 164 -54.19 -21.93 -9.67
C ALA A 164 -55.63 -21.45 -9.55
N GLN A 165 -55.90 -20.22 -9.18
CA GLN A 165 -57.24 -19.65 -9.14
C GLN A 165 -57.85 -19.45 -10.52
N PHE A 166 -57.07 -19.01 -11.50
CA PHE A 166 -57.50 -18.88 -12.89
C PHE A 166 -57.83 -20.23 -13.49
N SER A 167 -57.05 -21.27 -13.23
CA SER A 167 -57.34 -22.63 -13.76
C SER A 167 -58.63 -23.23 -13.18
N THR A 168 -59.06 -22.82 -11.98
CA THR A 168 -60.35 -23.23 -11.42
C THR A 168 -61.52 -22.46 -11.98
N LEU A 169 -61.31 -21.29 -12.54
CA LEU A 169 -62.36 -20.51 -13.21
C LEU A 169 -62.57 -20.93 -14.68
N GLU A 170 -61.59 -21.56 -15.31
CA GLU A 170 -61.71 -22.11 -16.66
C GLU A 170 -62.60 -23.35 -16.73
N THR A 171 -62.94 -23.99 -15.61
CA THR A 171 -63.83 -25.15 -15.55
C THR A 171 -65.32 -24.75 -15.46
N GLY A 172 -65.64 -23.45 -15.36
CA GLY A 172 -66.98 -22.89 -15.40
C GLY A 172 -67.15 -22.03 -16.67
N GLU A 173 -68.05 -22.45 -17.56
CA GLU A 173 -68.44 -21.76 -18.79
C GLU A 173 -68.43 -20.22 -18.65
N ALA A 174 -67.48 -19.54 -19.26
CA ALA A 174 -67.66 -18.29 -19.98
C ALA A 174 -66.32 -17.58 -20.27
N ILE A 175 -66.23 -17.05 -21.46
CA ILE A 175 -65.33 -16.01 -21.97
C ILE A 175 -64.09 -16.53 -22.69
N GLY A 176 -64.26 -16.75 -23.98
CA GLY A 176 -63.20 -17.07 -24.96
C GLY A 176 -62.12 -15.99 -25.20
N GLY A 177 -61.97 -15.02 -24.31
CA GLY A 177 -60.92 -14.01 -24.33
C GLY A 177 -59.81 -14.24 -23.32
N LEU A 178 -60.05 -15.03 -22.27
CA LEU A 178 -59.09 -15.30 -21.20
C LEU A 178 -58.18 -16.51 -21.50
N SER A 179 -58.55 -17.36 -22.48
CA SER A 179 -57.70 -18.49 -22.91
C SER A 179 -56.37 -18.01 -23.52
N ALA A 180 -56.34 -16.85 -24.16
CA ALA A 180 -55.10 -16.27 -24.69
C ALA A 180 -54.17 -15.78 -23.58
N LEU A 181 -54.69 -15.36 -22.41
CA LEU A 181 -53.90 -14.99 -21.25
C LEU A 181 -53.44 -16.23 -20.46
N GLY A 182 -54.22 -17.32 -20.47
CA GLY A 182 -53.80 -18.60 -19.87
C GLY A 182 -52.57 -19.20 -20.54
N GLY A 183 -52.42 -19.01 -21.86
CA GLY A 183 -51.21 -19.42 -22.59
C GLY A 183 -49.96 -18.59 -22.23
N VAL A 184 -50.14 -17.32 -21.91
CA VAL A 184 -49.05 -16.44 -21.46
C VAL A 184 -48.73 -16.68 -19.95
N LEU A 185 -49.71 -17.11 -19.17
CA LEU A 185 -49.56 -17.40 -17.73
C LEU A 185 -49.20 -18.87 -17.46
N ASN A 186 -49.01 -19.71 -18.47
CA ASN A 186 -48.51 -21.06 -18.29
C ASN A 186 -47.01 -21.06 -17.95
N ILE A 187 -46.70 -20.46 -16.81
CA ILE A 187 -45.37 -20.30 -16.22
C ILE A 187 -44.86 -21.65 -15.61
N LYS A 188 -45.43 -22.79 -16.01
CA LYS A 188 -44.91 -24.09 -15.62
C LYS A 188 -43.51 -24.38 -16.18
N ASP A 189 -43.11 -23.65 -17.23
CA ASP A 189 -41.76 -23.73 -17.86
C ASP A 189 -40.85 -22.56 -17.44
N VAL A 190 -41.31 -21.60 -16.65
CA VAL A 190 -40.46 -20.57 -16.09
C VAL A 190 -39.71 -21.15 -14.90
N ILE A 191 -38.43 -21.09 -14.94
CA ILE A 191 -37.39 -21.56 -14.02
C ILE A 191 -37.96 -21.84 -12.60
N PRO A 192 -37.98 -23.09 -12.15
CA PRO A 192 -38.49 -23.42 -10.81
C PRO A 192 -37.69 -22.61 -9.77
N GLY A 193 -38.40 -22.05 -8.76
CA GLY A 193 -37.81 -21.11 -7.78
C GLY A 193 -36.51 -21.61 -7.13
N TYR A 194 -36.31 -22.93 -7.02
CA TYR A 194 -35.08 -23.51 -6.50
C TYR A 194 -33.89 -23.36 -7.46
N GLN A 195 -34.11 -23.39 -8.77
CA GLN A 195 -33.03 -23.17 -9.75
C GLN A 195 -32.57 -21.70 -9.75
N PHE A 196 -33.52 -20.77 -9.61
CA PHE A 196 -33.21 -19.35 -9.45
C PHE A 196 -32.39 -19.11 -8.17
N GLN A 197 -32.76 -19.75 -7.04
CA GLN A 197 -32.01 -19.67 -5.79
C GLN A 197 -30.58 -20.21 -5.92
N ILE A 198 -30.40 -21.32 -6.65
CA ILE A 198 -29.06 -21.90 -6.91
C ILE A 198 -28.20 -20.95 -7.75
N ILE A 199 -28.77 -20.38 -8.81
CA ILE A 199 -28.05 -19.45 -9.70
C ILE A 199 -27.63 -18.18 -8.93
N VAL A 200 -28.55 -17.58 -8.19
CA VAL A 200 -28.25 -16.39 -7.37
C VAL A 200 -27.24 -16.73 -6.25
N GLY A 201 -27.41 -17.89 -5.60
CA GLY A 201 -26.46 -18.34 -4.58
C GLY A 201 -25.05 -18.54 -5.12
N LEU A 202 -24.92 -19.13 -6.30
CA LEU A 202 -23.64 -19.34 -6.97
C LEU A 202 -22.98 -18.02 -7.40
N TYR A 203 -23.79 -17.07 -7.87
CA TYR A 203 -23.30 -15.74 -8.27
C TYR A 203 -22.80 -14.91 -7.08
N VAL A 204 -23.43 -15.05 -5.92
CA VAL A 204 -23.04 -14.31 -4.71
C VAL A 204 -21.77 -14.87 -4.06
N VAL A 205 -21.44 -16.16 -4.30
CA VAL A 205 -20.24 -16.82 -3.73
C VAL A 205 -18.99 -16.55 -4.60
N GLN A 206 -19.15 -16.11 -5.84
CA GLN A 206 -18.04 -15.80 -6.75
C GLN A 206 -17.53 -14.35 -6.54
#